data_d1a6ae8034ff8583929d7bbd031089fd
#
_entry.id   d1a6ae8034ff8583929d7bbd031089fd
#
_cell.length_a   1.000
_cell.length_b   1.000
_cell.length_c   1.000
_cell.angle_alpha   90.00
_cell.angle_beta   90.00
_cell.angle_gamma   90.00
#
_symmetry.space_group_name_H-M   'P 1'
#
loop_
_entity.id
_entity.type
_entity.pdbx_description
1 polymer ?
#
loop_
_entity_poly.entity_id
_entity_poly.type
_entity_poly.pdbx_seq_one_letter_code
_entity_poly.pdbx_strand_id
1 'polypeptide(L)'
;GFVALVQQDMKKLIAYSSIAHMGFVTLGFFVLWDIEQSTGSVSGAGLGLTGGMVQMVSHGLVSGALFLCVGVMYDRLHTRNIADYGGVVNTMPVFAAFTVLFAMANAGLPGTSGFVGEFMVILSSFRASFWYALLAGTTLVLGAAYTLWMVKRVIFGDVANERVAGLADVNGREFLVLGILAAAVLLVGVWPAPLVDLMSASVDQLVEQMSRSKL
;
A
#
# COMPACT_ATOMS: atom_id res chain seq x y z
N GLY A 1 3.89 -7.71 8.68
CA GLY A 1 2.49 -8.14 8.51
C GLY A 1 1.88 -8.73 9.78
N PHE A 2 2.49 -9.72 10.42
CA PHE A 2 1.94 -10.38 11.63
C PHE A 2 1.67 -9.41 12.78
N VAL A 3 2.57 -8.45 13.01
CA VAL A 3 2.38 -7.43 14.06
C VAL A 3 1.18 -6.52 13.75
N ALA A 4 0.94 -6.19 12.47
CA ALA A 4 -0.23 -5.42 12.06
C ALA A 4 -1.53 -6.17 12.33
N LEU A 5 -1.57 -7.48 12.11
CA LEU A 5 -2.75 -8.32 12.25
C LEU A 5 -3.35 -8.30 13.67
N VAL A 6 -2.51 -8.16 14.71
CA VAL A 6 -2.92 -8.19 16.12
C VAL A 6 -3.18 -6.81 16.72
N GLN A 7 -3.06 -5.73 15.95
CA GLN A 7 -3.27 -4.39 16.45
C GLN A 7 -4.75 -4.09 16.72
N GLN A 8 -4.99 -3.34 17.79
CA GLN A 8 -6.30 -2.84 18.17
C GLN A 8 -6.47 -1.33 17.89
N ASP A 9 -5.39 -0.63 17.63
CA ASP A 9 -5.34 0.80 17.26
C ASP A 9 -5.18 0.92 15.74
N MET A 10 -6.11 1.61 15.06
CA MET A 10 -6.10 1.79 13.60
C MET A 10 -4.80 2.44 13.12
N LYS A 11 -4.31 3.47 13.82
CA LYS A 11 -3.08 4.16 13.44
C LYS A 11 -1.87 3.24 13.54
N LYS A 12 -1.79 2.42 14.60
CA LYS A 12 -0.71 1.44 14.76
C LYS A 12 -0.79 0.34 13.70
N LEU A 13 -1.99 -0.13 13.37
CA LEU A 13 -2.18 -1.13 12.31
C LEU A 13 -1.62 -0.62 10.98
N ILE A 14 -1.99 0.60 10.56
CA ILE A 14 -1.50 1.21 9.32
C ILE A 14 0.02 1.44 9.39
N ALA A 15 0.56 1.88 10.53
CA ALA A 15 2.00 2.09 10.69
C ALA A 15 2.80 0.77 10.56
N TYR A 16 2.33 -0.32 11.14
CA TYR A 16 2.97 -1.64 10.97
C TYR A 16 2.77 -2.23 9.57
N SER A 17 1.65 -1.92 8.91
CA SER A 17 1.44 -2.20 7.49
C SER A 17 2.52 -1.52 6.63
N SER A 18 2.84 -0.25 6.93
CA SER A 18 3.88 0.50 6.22
C SER A 18 5.24 -0.20 6.25
N ILE A 19 5.61 -0.81 7.37
CA ILE A 19 6.87 -1.57 7.48
C ILE A 19 6.87 -2.77 6.51
N ALA A 20 5.74 -3.46 6.37
CA ALA A 20 5.62 -4.59 5.45
C ALA A 20 5.75 -4.13 3.99
N HIS A 21 5.06 -3.05 3.59
CA HIS A 21 5.13 -2.51 2.24
C HIS A 21 6.52 -1.93 1.89
N MET A 22 7.19 -1.28 2.85
CA MET A 22 8.57 -0.81 2.65
C MET A 22 9.56 -1.97 2.54
N GLY A 23 9.23 -3.15 3.05
CA GLY A 23 9.98 -4.38 2.81
C GLY A 23 10.07 -4.74 1.32
N PHE A 24 9.02 -4.48 0.53
CA PHE A 24 9.07 -4.63 -0.93
C PHE A 24 10.06 -3.66 -1.58
N VAL A 25 10.14 -2.41 -1.09
CA VAL A 25 11.12 -1.44 -1.59
C VAL A 25 12.54 -1.95 -1.37
N THR A 26 12.83 -2.39 -0.15
CA THR A 26 14.13 -2.96 0.20
C THR A 26 14.44 -4.19 -0.66
N LEU A 27 13.50 -5.12 -0.79
CA LEU A 27 13.65 -6.30 -1.63
C LEU A 27 13.92 -5.91 -3.09
N GLY A 28 13.14 -4.98 -3.66
CA GLY A 28 13.29 -4.52 -5.03
C GLY A 28 14.66 -3.91 -5.32
N PHE A 29 15.24 -3.20 -4.34
CA PHE A 29 16.56 -2.61 -4.50
C PHE A 29 17.71 -3.61 -4.35
N PHE A 30 17.58 -4.61 -3.50
CA PHE A 30 18.68 -5.53 -3.20
C PHE A 30 18.62 -6.85 -3.97
N VAL A 31 17.46 -7.22 -4.54
CA VAL A 31 17.31 -8.47 -5.30
C VAL A 31 18.19 -8.54 -6.56
N LEU A 32 18.64 -7.38 -7.05
CA LEU A 32 19.48 -7.30 -8.25
C LEU A 32 20.80 -8.07 -8.11
N TRP A 33 21.43 -8.09 -6.92
CA TRP A 33 22.65 -8.83 -6.65
C TRP A 33 22.46 -10.34 -6.82
N ASP A 34 21.36 -10.85 -6.34
CA ASP A 34 21.00 -12.26 -6.49
C ASP A 34 20.62 -12.60 -7.94
N ILE A 35 20.03 -11.66 -8.68
CA ILE A 35 19.75 -11.83 -10.11
C ILE A 35 21.06 -11.95 -10.88
N GLU A 36 22.03 -11.08 -10.64
CA GLU A 36 23.35 -11.12 -11.28
C GLU A 36 24.08 -12.44 -10.97
N GLN A 37 24.09 -12.86 -9.71
CA GLN A 37 24.73 -14.11 -9.30
C GLN A 37 24.05 -15.36 -9.89
N SER A 38 22.72 -15.37 -9.99
CA SER A 38 21.96 -16.54 -10.44
C SER A 38 21.90 -16.67 -11.96
N THR A 39 21.91 -15.54 -12.68
CA THR A 39 21.73 -15.51 -14.14
C THR A 39 22.98 -15.10 -14.92
N GLY A 40 24.02 -14.59 -14.24
CA GLY A 40 25.20 -14.00 -14.87
C GLY A 40 24.91 -12.70 -15.63
N SER A 41 23.74 -12.08 -15.40
CA SER A 41 23.29 -10.89 -16.13
C SER A 41 22.47 -9.99 -15.22
N VAL A 42 22.64 -8.68 -15.35
CA VAL A 42 21.77 -7.66 -14.71
C VAL A 42 20.43 -7.48 -15.44
N SER A 43 20.17 -8.29 -16.48
CA SER A 43 18.90 -8.24 -17.21
C SER A 43 17.73 -8.56 -16.28
N GLY A 44 16.83 -7.60 -16.13
CA GLY A 44 15.67 -7.69 -15.23
C GLY A 44 15.87 -7.10 -13.83
N ALA A 45 17.11 -6.70 -13.46
CA ALA A 45 17.35 -5.96 -12.23
C ALA A 45 16.64 -4.60 -12.23
N GLY A 46 16.58 -3.93 -13.36
CA GLY A 46 15.84 -2.67 -13.53
C GLY A 46 14.37 -2.78 -13.13
N LEU A 47 13.73 -3.93 -13.35
CA LEU A 47 12.33 -4.14 -12.94
C LEU A 47 12.17 -4.07 -11.41
N GLY A 48 13.09 -4.65 -10.64
CA GLY A 48 13.07 -4.59 -9.18
C GLY A 48 13.27 -3.18 -8.64
N LEU A 49 14.24 -2.45 -9.21
CA LEU A 49 14.51 -1.06 -8.86
C LEU A 49 13.30 -0.17 -9.17
N THR A 50 12.78 -0.25 -10.39
CA THR A 50 11.59 0.50 -10.81
C THR A 50 10.39 0.16 -9.92
N GLY A 51 10.14 -1.13 -9.67
CA GLY A 51 9.07 -1.59 -8.80
C GLY A 51 9.20 -1.04 -7.38
N GLY A 52 10.42 -1.03 -6.82
CA GLY A 52 10.70 -0.44 -5.51
C GLY A 52 10.39 1.07 -5.47
N MET A 53 10.80 1.83 -6.50
CA MET A 53 10.51 3.26 -6.60
C MET A 53 9.01 3.54 -6.79
N VAL A 54 8.33 2.78 -7.65
CA VAL A 54 6.87 2.87 -7.81
C VAL A 54 6.17 2.58 -6.50
N GLN A 55 6.64 1.57 -5.74
CA GLN A 55 6.09 1.25 -4.43
C GLN A 55 6.27 2.37 -3.40
N MET A 56 7.39 3.09 -3.42
CA MET A 56 7.57 4.27 -2.55
C MET A 56 6.52 5.34 -2.80
N VAL A 57 6.28 5.70 -4.08
CA VAL A 57 5.28 6.70 -4.46
C VAL A 57 3.88 6.22 -4.12
N SER A 58 3.55 5.00 -4.51
CA SER A 58 2.25 4.37 -4.26
C SER A 58 1.94 4.29 -2.78
N HIS A 59 2.90 3.82 -1.97
CA HIS A 59 2.74 3.74 -0.53
C HIS A 59 2.53 5.12 0.11
N GLY A 60 3.24 6.14 -0.36
CA GLY A 60 3.02 7.51 0.10
C GLY A 60 1.58 7.99 -0.12
N LEU A 61 1.00 7.70 -1.29
CA LEU A 61 -0.40 8.04 -1.60
C LEU A 61 -1.40 7.22 -0.74
N VAL A 62 -1.25 5.90 -0.71
CA VAL A 62 -2.21 5.00 -0.04
C VAL A 62 -2.14 5.13 1.47
N SER A 63 -0.92 5.09 2.04
CA SER A 63 -0.73 5.22 3.48
C SER A 63 -1.11 6.60 3.99
N GLY A 64 -0.75 7.66 3.24
CA GLY A 64 -1.19 9.03 3.54
C GLY A 64 -2.71 9.15 3.56
N ALA A 65 -3.39 8.58 2.56
CA ALA A 65 -4.85 8.57 2.50
C ALA A 65 -5.48 7.81 3.69
N LEU A 66 -4.95 6.64 4.05
CA LEU A 66 -5.44 5.88 5.21
C LEU A 66 -5.21 6.62 6.53
N PHE A 67 -4.06 7.31 6.70
CA PHE A 67 -3.84 8.14 7.88
C PHE A 67 -4.79 9.34 7.94
N LEU A 68 -5.13 9.94 6.80
CA LEU A 68 -6.16 10.98 6.74
C LEU A 68 -7.55 10.42 7.10
N CYS A 69 -7.89 9.21 6.65
CA CYS A 69 -9.13 8.54 7.08
C CYS A 69 -9.15 8.33 8.60
N VAL A 70 -8.04 7.89 9.21
CA VAL A 70 -7.93 7.80 10.68
C VAL A 70 -8.09 9.18 11.33
N GLY A 71 -7.53 10.24 10.73
CA GLY A 71 -7.70 11.62 11.19
C GLY A 71 -9.16 12.06 11.20
N VAL A 72 -9.88 11.84 10.09
CA VAL A 72 -11.32 12.13 9.97
C VAL A 72 -12.14 11.44 11.05
N MET A 73 -11.85 10.17 11.34
CA MET A 73 -12.51 9.42 12.39
C MET A 73 -12.15 9.94 13.78
N TYR A 74 -10.86 10.24 14.01
CA TYR A 74 -10.36 10.74 15.28
C TYR A 74 -10.94 12.13 15.63
N ASP A 75 -11.07 13.03 14.66
CA ASP A 75 -11.66 14.37 14.87
C ASP A 75 -13.12 14.29 15.34
N ARG A 76 -13.82 13.20 15.02
CA ARG A 76 -15.24 13.00 15.40
C ARG A 76 -15.41 12.27 16.73
N LEU A 77 -14.64 11.21 16.99
CA LEU A 77 -14.81 10.35 18.17
C LEU A 77 -13.69 10.44 19.20
N HIS A 78 -12.56 11.10 18.86
CA HIS A 78 -11.37 11.22 19.72
C HIS A 78 -10.82 9.89 20.25
N THR A 79 -11.01 8.82 19.47
CA THR A 79 -10.43 7.49 19.73
C THR A 79 -9.88 6.89 18.45
N ARG A 80 -8.93 5.96 18.56
CA ARG A 80 -8.35 5.19 17.45
C ARG A 80 -8.53 3.69 17.65
N ASN A 81 -9.16 3.31 18.75
CA ASN A 81 -9.37 1.92 19.07
C ASN A 81 -10.47 1.34 18.16
N ILE A 82 -10.13 0.26 17.45
CA ILE A 82 -11.02 -0.40 16.48
C ILE A 82 -12.34 -0.85 17.15
N ALA A 83 -12.28 -1.25 18.43
CA ALA A 83 -13.45 -1.74 19.15
C ALA A 83 -14.51 -0.65 19.45
N ASP A 84 -14.12 0.65 19.37
CA ASP A 84 -15.01 1.77 19.62
C ASP A 84 -15.86 2.12 18.38
N TYR A 85 -15.56 1.49 17.23
CA TYR A 85 -16.21 1.69 15.94
C TYR A 85 -17.02 0.45 15.54
N GLY A 86 -17.83 0.59 14.51
CA GLY A 86 -18.62 -0.46 13.87
C GLY A 86 -19.80 0.15 13.12
N GLY A 87 -20.04 -0.32 11.90
CA GLY A 87 -21.17 0.14 11.10
C GLY A 87 -21.06 1.59 10.59
N VAL A 88 -19.86 2.14 10.48
CA VAL A 88 -19.63 3.52 10.02
C VAL A 88 -20.23 3.78 8.64
N VAL A 89 -20.33 2.76 7.79
CA VAL A 89 -20.98 2.87 6.47
C VAL A 89 -22.43 3.36 6.55
N ASN A 90 -23.12 3.08 7.65
CA ASN A 90 -24.54 3.46 7.81
C ASN A 90 -24.72 4.97 8.11
N THR A 91 -23.70 5.62 8.65
CA THR A 91 -23.73 7.04 9.03
C THR A 91 -22.86 7.91 8.13
N MET A 92 -21.76 7.36 7.62
CA MET A 92 -20.78 8.06 6.79
C MET A 92 -20.50 7.28 5.48
N PRO A 93 -21.47 7.14 4.56
CA PRO A 93 -21.31 6.31 3.37
C PRO A 93 -20.25 6.82 2.39
N VAL A 94 -20.07 8.13 2.23
CA VAL A 94 -19.05 8.69 1.35
C VAL A 94 -17.65 8.45 1.92
N PHE A 95 -17.48 8.67 3.21
CA PHE A 95 -16.25 8.32 3.92
C PHE A 95 -15.91 6.84 3.79
N ALA A 96 -16.92 5.97 3.98
CA ALA A 96 -16.75 4.52 3.87
C ALA A 96 -16.26 4.12 2.47
N ALA A 97 -16.81 4.72 1.40
CA ALA A 97 -16.38 4.47 0.04
C ALA A 97 -14.89 4.80 -0.17
N PHE A 98 -14.42 5.97 0.29
CA PHE A 98 -13.00 6.33 0.24
C PHE A 98 -12.13 5.37 1.04
N THR A 99 -12.53 5.06 2.27
CA THR A 99 -11.77 4.18 3.15
C THR A 99 -11.64 2.77 2.56
N VAL A 100 -12.70 2.23 1.98
CA VAL A 100 -12.69 0.93 1.30
C VAL A 100 -11.76 0.97 0.08
N LEU A 101 -11.81 2.03 -0.75
CA LEU A 101 -10.92 2.18 -1.89
C LEU A 101 -9.45 2.16 -1.46
N PHE A 102 -9.08 2.96 -0.45
CA PHE A 102 -7.70 3.00 0.04
C PHE A 102 -7.27 1.69 0.74
N ALA A 103 -8.18 1.04 1.42
CA ALA A 103 -7.96 -0.27 2.00
C ALA A 103 -7.71 -1.34 0.93
N MET A 104 -8.49 -1.33 -0.17
CA MET A 104 -8.27 -2.21 -1.30
C MET A 104 -6.92 -1.93 -1.98
N ALA A 105 -6.54 -0.65 -2.13
CA ALA A 105 -5.24 -0.26 -2.64
C ALA A 105 -4.10 -0.72 -1.73
N ASN A 106 -4.28 -0.64 -0.41
CA ASN A 106 -3.32 -1.16 0.58
C ASN A 106 -3.22 -2.69 0.58
N ALA A 107 -4.28 -3.38 0.20
CA ALA A 107 -4.29 -4.84 0.03
C ALA A 107 -3.71 -5.30 -1.32
N GLY A 108 -3.31 -4.38 -2.19
CA GLY A 108 -2.73 -4.69 -3.50
C GLY A 108 -3.77 -5.09 -4.56
N LEU A 109 -4.96 -4.45 -4.56
CA LEU A 109 -5.97 -4.71 -5.58
C LEU A 109 -5.47 -4.26 -6.97
N PRO A 110 -5.48 -5.13 -8.01
CA PRO A 110 -5.19 -4.73 -9.40
C PRO A 110 -6.05 -3.54 -9.85
N GLY A 111 -5.43 -2.58 -10.55
CA GLY A 111 -6.07 -1.31 -10.93
C GLY A 111 -5.88 -0.20 -9.90
N THR A 112 -5.23 -0.47 -8.78
CA THR A 112 -4.80 0.55 -7.81
C THR A 112 -3.27 0.64 -7.76
N SER A 113 -2.76 1.77 -7.29
CA SER A 113 -1.32 2.04 -7.27
C SER A 113 -0.52 1.04 -6.43
N GLY A 114 -1.10 0.50 -5.35
CA GLY A 114 -0.44 -0.46 -4.45
C GLY A 114 -0.01 -1.75 -5.14
N PHE A 115 -0.81 -2.23 -6.08
CA PHE A 115 -0.51 -3.46 -6.82
C PHE A 115 0.73 -3.33 -7.72
N VAL A 116 0.90 -2.19 -8.39
CA VAL A 116 1.89 -2.03 -9.48
C VAL A 116 3.31 -2.28 -8.99
N GLY A 117 3.74 -1.56 -7.94
CA GLY A 117 5.10 -1.70 -7.41
C GLY A 117 5.36 -3.08 -6.80
N GLU A 118 4.43 -3.60 -6.02
CA GLU A 118 4.55 -4.92 -5.38
C GLU A 118 4.65 -6.04 -6.41
N PHE A 119 3.81 -5.99 -7.45
CA PHE A 119 3.83 -6.99 -8.52
C PHE A 119 5.15 -6.97 -9.31
N MET A 120 5.68 -5.77 -9.64
CA MET A 120 6.97 -5.62 -10.31
C MET A 120 8.12 -6.21 -9.47
N VAL A 121 8.12 -5.96 -8.14
CA VAL A 121 9.13 -6.51 -7.23
C VAL A 121 9.03 -8.03 -7.12
N ILE A 122 7.82 -8.59 -7.04
CA ILE A 122 7.62 -10.05 -7.00
C ILE A 122 8.15 -10.70 -8.28
N LEU A 123 7.81 -10.13 -9.46
CA LEU A 123 8.31 -10.63 -10.75
C LEU A 123 9.83 -10.58 -10.85
N SER A 124 10.44 -9.49 -10.38
CA SER A 124 11.90 -9.38 -10.32
C SER A 124 12.50 -10.41 -9.36
N SER A 125 11.92 -10.57 -8.19
CA SER A 125 12.36 -11.54 -7.18
C SER A 125 12.29 -12.99 -7.68
N PHE A 126 11.30 -13.31 -8.52
CA PHE A 126 11.18 -14.63 -9.14
C PHE A 126 12.37 -14.98 -10.05
N ARG A 127 12.99 -13.98 -10.67
CA ARG A 127 14.20 -14.18 -11.50
C ARG A 127 15.42 -14.53 -10.65
N ALA A 128 15.49 -14.02 -9.42
CA ALA A 128 16.57 -14.36 -8.50
C ALA A 128 16.33 -15.74 -7.86
N SER A 129 15.13 -15.94 -7.30
CA SER A 129 14.76 -17.18 -6.63
C SER A 129 13.23 -17.32 -6.50
N PHE A 130 12.73 -18.51 -6.78
CA PHE A 130 11.32 -18.86 -6.52
C PHE A 130 10.93 -18.58 -5.07
N TRP A 131 11.80 -18.87 -4.11
CA TRP A 131 11.51 -18.69 -2.69
C TRP A 131 11.35 -17.24 -2.29
N TYR A 132 12.12 -16.33 -2.87
CA TYR A 132 11.95 -14.88 -2.62
C TYR A 132 10.60 -14.40 -3.10
N ALA A 133 10.20 -14.77 -4.32
CA ALA A 133 8.89 -14.41 -4.85
C ALA A 133 7.75 -15.03 -4.04
N LEU A 134 7.86 -16.30 -3.63
CA LEU A 134 6.86 -16.96 -2.81
C LEU A 134 6.70 -16.27 -1.45
N LEU A 135 7.78 -15.98 -0.75
CA LEU A 135 7.75 -15.30 0.55
C LEU A 135 7.23 -13.87 0.43
N ALA A 136 7.66 -13.14 -0.61
CA ALA A 136 7.12 -11.80 -0.91
C ALA A 136 5.61 -11.88 -1.19
N GLY A 137 5.14 -12.85 -1.98
CA GLY A 137 3.73 -13.07 -2.26
C GLY A 137 2.88 -13.35 -1.01
N THR A 138 3.43 -14.02 0.02
CA THR A 138 2.71 -14.21 1.29
C THR A 138 2.41 -12.90 2.02
N THR A 139 3.21 -11.86 1.78
CA THR A 139 3.00 -10.53 2.37
C THR A 139 1.73 -9.88 1.84
N LEU A 140 1.36 -10.10 0.56
CA LEU A 140 0.09 -9.64 -0.01
C LEU A 140 -1.10 -10.27 0.72
N VAL A 141 -1.04 -11.57 0.98
CA VAL A 141 -2.10 -12.30 1.72
C VAL A 141 -2.25 -11.74 3.13
N LEU A 142 -1.14 -11.52 3.84
CA LEU A 142 -1.16 -10.90 5.16
C LEU A 142 -1.67 -9.46 5.10
N GLY A 143 -1.27 -8.69 4.08
CA GLY A 143 -1.72 -7.32 3.81
C GLY A 143 -3.24 -7.25 3.66
N ALA A 144 -3.80 -8.12 2.84
CA ALA A 144 -5.25 -8.26 2.70
C ALA A 144 -5.90 -8.66 4.03
N ALA A 145 -5.33 -9.63 4.76
CA ALA A 145 -5.91 -10.14 5.99
C ALA A 145 -6.08 -9.02 7.05
N TYR A 146 -5.02 -8.28 7.41
CA TYR A 146 -5.14 -7.25 8.45
C TYR A 146 -5.94 -6.03 7.98
N THR A 147 -5.83 -5.66 6.70
CA THR A 147 -6.55 -4.50 6.15
C THR A 147 -8.05 -4.77 6.10
N LEU A 148 -8.47 -5.90 5.51
CA LEU A 148 -9.88 -6.26 5.42
C LEU A 148 -10.49 -6.56 6.79
N TRP A 149 -9.71 -7.13 7.71
CA TRP A 149 -10.14 -7.32 9.08
C TRP A 149 -10.42 -6.00 9.82
N MET A 150 -9.60 -4.97 9.59
CA MET A 150 -9.85 -3.62 10.08
C MET A 150 -11.12 -3.03 9.45
N VAL A 151 -11.23 -3.06 8.12
CA VAL A 151 -12.40 -2.55 7.38
C VAL A 151 -13.70 -3.21 7.85
N LYS A 152 -13.69 -4.54 8.01
CA LYS A 152 -14.85 -5.28 8.50
C LYS A 152 -15.31 -4.78 9.86
N ARG A 153 -14.37 -4.50 10.78
CA ARG A 153 -14.69 -4.12 12.16
C ARG A 153 -15.05 -2.65 12.32
N VAL A 154 -14.49 -1.77 11.48
CA VAL A 154 -14.69 -0.32 11.60
C VAL A 154 -15.84 0.15 10.69
N ILE A 155 -15.81 -0.26 9.42
CA ILE A 155 -16.67 0.30 8.39
C ILE A 155 -17.99 -0.47 8.31
N PHE A 156 -17.93 -1.80 8.30
CA PHE A 156 -19.12 -2.65 8.08
C PHE A 156 -19.76 -3.14 9.39
N GLY A 157 -20.93 -3.73 9.27
CA GLY A 157 -21.73 -4.25 10.37
C GLY A 157 -22.81 -3.28 10.84
N ASP A 158 -23.41 -3.60 11.99
CA ASP A 158 -24.38 -2.75 12.64
C ASP A 158 -23.71 -1.57 13.34
N VAL A 159 -24.43 -0.48 13.54
CA VAL A 159 -23.96 0.69 14.29
C VAL A 159 -23.67 0.28 15.73
N ALA A 160 -22.40 0.36 16.14
CA ALA A 160 -21.95 -0.22 17.41
C ALA A 160 -22.45 0.51 18.65
N ASN A 161 -22.64 1.82 18.58
CA ASN A 161 -23.04 2.66 19.71
C ASN A 161 -23.63 4.01 19.25
N GLU A 162 -24.24 4.75 20.19
CA GLU A 162 -24.85 6.06 19.91
C GLU A 162 -23.87 7.12 19.39
N ARG A 163 -22.60 7.04 19.77
CA ARG A 163 -21.57 7.98 19.27
C ARG A 163 -21.31 7.76 17.78
N VAL A 164 -21.30 6.51 17.33
CA VAL A 164 -21.19 6.18 15.90
C VAL A 164 -22.46 6.56 15.14
N ALA A 165 -23.64 6.39 15.78
CA ALA A 165 -24.93 6.79 15.18
C ALA A 165 -25.02 8.29 14.88
N GLY A 166 -24.32 9.13 15.67
CA GLY A 166 -24.31 10.59 15.52
C GLY A 166 -23.20 11.13 14.59
N LEU A 167 -22.44 10.30 13.89
CA LEU A 167 -21.34 10.75 13.04
C LEU A 167 -21.86 11.49 11.80
N ALA A 168 -21.30 12.68 11.54
CA ALA A 168 -21.50 13.41 10.29
C ALA A 168 -20.51 12.93 9.22
N ASP A 169 -20.98 12.76 7.99
CA ASP A 169 -20.12 12.36 6.85
C ASP A 169 -19.08 13.44 6.50
N VAL A 170 -18.22 13.18 5.54
CA VAL A 170 -17.13 14.06 5.11
C VAL A 170 -17.63 15.45 4.71
N ASN A 171 -16.92 16.47 5.15
CA ASN A 171 -17.15 17.83 4.69
C ASN A 171 -16.49 18.09 3.33
N GLY A 172 -16.75 19.27 2.71
CA GLY A 172 -16.25 19.59 1.38
C GLY A 172 -14.71 19.58 1.27
N ARG A 173 -13.99 20.00 2.32
CA ARG A 173 -12.52 19.95 2.36
C ARG A 173 -12.00 18.52 2.44
N GLU A 174 -12.56 17.71 3.31
CA GLU A 174 -12.22 16.30 3.47
C GLU A 174 -12.50 15.53 2.17
N PHE A 175 -13.66 15.76 1.57
CA PHE A 175 -14.03 15.17 0.27
C PHE A 175 -13.02 15.52 -0.83
N LEU A 176 -12.63 16.81 -0.93
CA LEU A 176 -11.66 17.25 -1.93
C LEU A 176 -10.31 16.57 -1.76
N VAL A 177 -9.78 16.53 -0.52
CA VAL A 177 -8.46 15.94 -0.24
C VAL A 177 -8.47 14.43 -0.49
N LEU A 178 -9.47 13.72 0.03
CA LEU A 178 -9.59 12.28 -0.20
C LEU A 178 -9.87 11.97 -1.67
N GLY A 179 -10.64 12.80 -2.37
CA GLY A 179 -10.93 12.66 -3.80
C GLY A 179 -9.68 12.81 -4.68
N ILE A 180 -8.81 13.78 -4.40
CA ILE A 180 -7.54 13.94 -5.11
C ILE A 180 -6.64 12.71 -4.90
N LEU A 181 -6.55 12.21 -3.67
CA LEU A 181 -5.75 11.01 -3.37
C LEU A 181 -6.35 9.76 -4.04
N ALA A 182 -7.67 9.62 -4.04
CA ALA A 182 -8.35 8.53 -4.72
C ALA A 182 -8.09 8.54 -6.24
N ALA A 183 -8.19 9.72 -6.86
CA ALA A 183 -7.87 9.90 -8.27
C ALA A 183 -6.39 9.56 -8.57
N ALA A 184 -5.46 10.00 -7.74
CA ALA A 184 -4.03 9.68 -7.89
C ALA A 184 -3.75 8.18 -7.74
N VAL A 185 -4.35 7.50 -6.75
CA VAL A 185 -4.23 6.05 -6.54
C VAL A 185 -4.74 5.26 -7.74
N LEU A 186 -5.88 5.64 -8.29
CA LEU A 186 -6.44 5.00 -9.48
C LEU A 186 -5.63 5.31 -10.74
N LEU A 187 -5.21 6.56 -10.93
CA LEU A 187 -4.40 6.97 -12.08
C LEU A 187 -3.10 6.17 -12.17
N VAL A 188 -2.34 6.12 -11.07
CA VAL A 188 -1.07 5.36 -11.01
C VAL A 188 -1.33 3.86 -11.14
N GLY A 189 -2.47 3.37 -10.63
CA GLY A 189 -2.83 1.96 -10.72
C GLY A 189 -3.23 1.48 -12.12
N VAL A 190 -3.95 2.33 -12.87
CA VAL A 190 -4.43 2.00 -14.22
C VAL A 190 -3.42 2.39 -15.30
N TRP A 191 -2.71 3.50 -15.09
CA TRP A 191 -1.75 4.03 -16.05
C TRP A 191 -0.41 4.39 -15.40
N PRO A 192 0.40 3.38 -15.00
CA PRO A 192 1.69 3.59 -14.35
C PRO A 192 2.78 4.08 -15.31
N ALA A 193 2.60 3.96 -16.63
CA ALA A 193 3.62 4.25 -17.63
C ALA A 193 4.30 5.62 -17.47
N PRO A 194 3.59 6.76 -17.27
CA PRO A 194 4.26 8.04 -17.10
C PRO A 194 5.22 8.11 -15.91
N LEU A 195 4.88 7.42 -14.81
CA LEU A 195 5.75 7.33 -13.64
C LEU A 195 6.97 6.45 -13.91
N VAL A 196 6.77 5.32 -14.58
CA VAL A 196 7.85 4.38 -14.96
C VAL A 196 8.81 5.02 -15.95
N ASP A 197 8.28 5.67 -17.00
CA ASP A 197 9.08 6.32 -18.03
C ASP A 197 9.93 7.47 -17.46
N LEU A 198 9.40 8.23 -16.50
CA LEU A 198 10.14 9.29 -15.81
C LEU A 198 11.39 8.77 -15.09
N MET A 199 11.34 7.54 -14.58
CA MET A 199 12.42 6.93 -13.78
C MET A 199 13.37 6.08 -14.63
N SER A 200 12.98 5.69 -15.84
CA SER A 200 13.69 4.69 -16.66
C SER A 200 15.16 5.05 -16.89
N ALA A 201 15.45 6.25 -17.32
CA ALA A 201 16.83 6.70 -17.61
C ALA A 201 17.75 6.62 -16.39
N SER A 202 17.24 7.00 -15.20
CA SER A 202 18.02 6.91 -13.95
C SER A 202 18.23 5.48 -13.49
N VAL A 203 17.22 4.62 -13.65
CA VAL A 203 17.30 3.20 -13.33
C VAL A 203 18.31 2.49 -14.26
N ASP A 204 18.24 2.76 -15.56
CA ASP A 204 19.14 2.17 -16.54
C ASP A 204 20.60 2.58 -16.28
N GLN A 205 20.84 3.86 -15.97
CA GLN A 205 22.16 4.35 -15.59
C GLN A 205 22.67 3.67 -14.31
N LEU A 206 21.82 3.50 -13.31
CA LEU A 206 22.20 2.81 -12.07
C LEU A 206 22.57 1.34 -12.33
N VAL A 207 21.76 0.63 -13.11
CA VAL A 207 22.03 -0.77 -13.50
C VAL A 207 23.35 -0.88 -14.26
N GLU A 208 23.62 0.05 -15.19
CA GLU A 208 24.88 0.09 -15.92
C GLU A 208 26.10 0.34 -15.01
N GLN A 209 25.97 1.29 -14.06
CA GLN A 209 27.05 1.54 -13.09
C GLN A 209 27.34 0.31 -12.22
N MET A 210 26.30 -0.39 -11.81
CA MET A 210 26.44 -1.59 -10.97
C MET A 210 27.09 -2.75 -11.74
N SER A 211 26.75 -2.91 -13.01
CA SER A 211 27.39 -3.93 -13.88
C SER A 211 28.88 -3.67 -14.13
N ARG A 212 29.35 -2.43 -13.96
CA ARG A 212 30.75 -2.04 -14.11
C ARG A 212 31.51 -2.06 -12.78
N SER A 213 30.84 -2.14 -11.66
CA SER A 213 31.48 -2.21 -10.33
C SER A 213 32.17 -3.54 -10.20
N LYS A 214 33.51 -3.51 -9.98
CA LYS A 214 34.31 -4.69 -9.68
C LYS A 214 34.20 -4.95 -8.18
N LEU A 215 33.11 -5.53 -7.74
CA LEU A 215 33.00 -6.12 -6.41
C LEU A 215 33.36 -7.58 -6.47
#